data_3ab0e34668451fac1529f4fccff99931
#
_entry.id   3ab0e34668451fac1529f4fccff99931
#
_cell.length_a   1.000
_cell.length_b   1.000
_cell.length_c   1.000
_cell.angle_alpha   90.00
_cell.angle_beta   90.00
_cell.angle_gamma   90.00
#
_symmetry.space_group_name_H-M   'P 1'
#
loop_
_entity.id
_entity.type
_entity.pdbx_description
1 polymer ?
#
loop_
_entity_poly.entity_id
_entity_poly.type
_entity_poly.pdbx_seq_one_letter_code
_entity_poly.pdbx_strand_id
1 'polypeptide(L)'
;MSKKQPRNTKGKIISAAWKLFYEQGYDDTTIDEIIAESGTSKGSFYHYFEGKDALLGSLSYLFDEKYVELETHLSEYETNYQRLIYLNQELFSMIENSISLDLLARLLSTQLITKGEKHLLDRNRYYYKLLRRIILEGQEQGEFRTDLSVNELVKLYAIAERALLYDWCICNGEYSLKSYGST
;
A
#
# COMPACT_ATOMS: atom_id res chain seq x y z
N MET A 1 -32.35 -13.59 11.97
CA MET A 1 -31.22 -13.11 12.81
C MET A 1 -30.10 -12.68 11.89
N SER A 2 -29.95 -11.38 11.67
CA SER A 2 -28.90 -10.82 10.80
C SER A 2 -27.54 -10.97 11.46
N LYS A 3 -26.62 -11.73 10.84
CA LYS A 3 -25.20 -11.76 11.25
C LYS A 3 -24.62 -10.36 11.00
N LYS A 4 -24.41 -9.58 12.08
CA LYS A 4 -23.60 -8.35 12.01
C LYS A 4 -22.22 -8.75 11.50
N GLN A 5 -21.86 -8.29 10.29
CA GLN A 5 -20.46 -8.30 9.85
C GLN A 5 -19.61 -7.66 10.95
N PRO A 6 -18.44 -8.24 11.31
CA PRO A 6 -17.54 -7.61 12.24
C PRO A 6 -17.20 -6.21 11.68
N ARG A 7 -17.57 -5.19 12.43
CA ARG A 7 -17.29 -3.80 12.08
C ARG A 7 -15.77 -3.69 11.99
N ASN A 8 -15.24 -3.45 10.79
CA ASN A 8 -13.81 -3.19 10.59
C ASN A 8 -13.45 -1.81 11.19
N THR A 9 -13.47 -1.72 12.52
CA THR A 9 -13.19 -0.50 13.28
C THR A 9 -11.79 0.03 12.96
N LYS A 10 -10.81 -0.87 12.84
CA LYS A 10 -9.45 -0.51 12.45
C LYS A 10 -9.41 0.14 11.07
N GLY A 11 -10.06 -0.45 10.07
CA GLY A 11 -10.15 0.10 8.73
C GLY A 11 -10.84 1.46 8.68
N LYS A 12 -11.90 1.69 9.47
CA LYS A 12 -12.55 2.99 9.57
C LYS A 12 -11.61 4.07 10.11
N ILE A 13 -10.84 3.76 11.16
CA ILE A 13 -9.86 4.69 11.72
C ILE A 13 -8.79 5.02 10.68
N ILE A 14 -8.26 4.00 9.99
CA ILE A 14 -7.25 4.18 8.94
C ILE A 14 -7.78 5.07 7.82
N SER A 15 -8.95 4.75 7.24
CA SER A 15 -9.53 5.51 6.15
C SER A 15 -9.82 6.97 6.53
N ALA A 16 -10.34 7.20 7.74
CA ALA A 16 -10.59 8.56 8.25
C ALA A 16 -9.28 9.34 8.42
N ALA A 17 -8.25 8.71 9.00
CA ALA A 17 -6.94 9.33 9.19
C ALA A 17 -6.31 9.73 7.86
N TRP A 18 -6.29 8.83 6.88
CA TRP A 18 -5.68 9.11 5.56
C TRP A 18 -6.45 10.16 4.77
N LYS A 19 -7.80 10.20 4.88
CA LYS A 19 -8.61 11.28 4.33
C LYS A 19 -8.19 12.63 4.90
N LEU A 20 -8.13 12.76 6.22
CA LEU A 20 -7.75 14.01 6.89
C LEU A 20 -6.30 14.40 6.60
N PHE A 21 -5.37 13.43 6.57
CA PHE A 21 -3.97 13.70 6.19
C PHE A 21 -3.85 14.26 4.78
N TYR A 22 -4.69 13.80 3.86
CA TYR A 22 -4.73 14.32 2.50
C TYR A 22 -5.36 15.72 2.43
N GLU A 23 -6.49 15.93 3.14
CA GLU A 23 -7.27 17.18 3.06
C GLU A 23 -6.59 18.36 3.75
N GLN A 24 -5.99 18.13 4.92
CA GLN A 24 -5.43 19.20 5.76
C GLN A 24 -3.96 19.00 6.17
N GLY A 25 -3.35 17.90 5.79
CA GLY A 25 -1.97 17.57 6.12
C GLY A 25 -1.83 16.77 7.42
N TYR A 26 -0.69 16.10 7.54
CA TYR A 26 -0.39 15.25 8.70
C TYR A 26 -0.25 16.04 10.01
N ASP A 27 0.49 17.14 9.98
CA ASP A 27 0.80 17.91 11.19
C ASP A 27 -0.45 18.54 11.79
N ASP A 28 -1.34 19.07 10.97
CA ASP A 28 -2.58 19.75 11.37
C ASP A 28 -3.73 18.78 11.73
N THR A 29 -3.60 17.49 11.45
CA THR A 29 -4.60 16.49 11.80
C THR A 29 -4.43 16.03 13.25
N THR A 30 -5.50 16.09 14.03
CA THR A 30 -5.54 15.61 15.42
C THR A 30 -6.19 14.24 15.56
N ILE A 31 -5.85 13.51 16.64
CA ILE A 31 -6.48 12.23 16.97
C ILE A 31 -7.99 12.39 17.22
N ASP A 32 -8.41 13.50 17.86
CA ASP A 32 -9.83 13.73 18.14
C ASP A 32 -10.63 13.94 16.84
N GLU A 33 -10.07 14.61 15.82
CA GLU A 33 -10.67 14.71 14.49
C GLU A 33 -10.78 13.36 13.80
N ILE A 34 -9.74 12.51 13.88
CA ILE A 34 -9.78 11.16 13.33
C ILE A 34 -10.85 10.30 14.00
N ILE A 35 -11.01 10.40 15.31
CA ILE A 35 -12.07 9.72 16.07
C ILE A 35 -13.44 10.18 15.61
N ALA A 36 -13.65 11.50 15.46
CA ALA A 36 -14.90 12.08 15.00
C ALA A 36 -15.24 11.63 13.57
N GLU A 37 -14.30 11.73 12.63
CA GLU A 37 -14.48 11.36 11.22
C GLU A 37 -14.74 9.85 11.06
N SER A 38 -14.05 9.01 11.82
CA SER A 38 -14.23 7.56 11.77
C SER A 38 -15.51 7.06 12.45
N GLY A 39 -16.19 7.92 13.24
CA GLY A 39 -17.33 7.54 14.06
C GLY A 39 -16.99 6.46 15.09
N THR A 40 -15.75 6.43 15.59
CA THR A 40 -15.28 5.48 16.59
C THR A 40 -15.13 6.14 17.98
N SER A 41 -14.79 5.35 18.99
CA SER A 41 -14.52 5.88 20.33
C SER A 41 -13.01 6.08 20.55
N LYS A 42 -12.65 6.94 21.49
CA LYS A 42 -11.26 7.14 21.92
C LYS A 42 -10.61 5.85 22.39
N GLY A 43 -11.35 5.02 23.13
CA GLY A 43 -10.90 3.69 23.55
C GLY A 43 -10.64 2.76 22.38
N SER A 44 -11.48 2.80 21.33
CA SER A 44 -11.28 2.02 20.12
C SER A 44 -10.03 2.48 19.36
N PHE A 45 -9.76 3.78 19.28
CA PHE A 45 -8.56 4.29 18.66
C PHE A 45 -7.30 3.76 19.36
N TYR A 46 -7.19 3.97 20.68
CA TYR A 46 -6.01 3.56 21.45
C TYR A 46 -5.87 2.05 21.62
N HIS A 47 -6.93 1.27 21.36
CA HIS A 47 -6.84 -0.17 21.25
C HIS A 47 -6.01 -0.63 20.03
N TYR A 48 -6.07 0.12 18.92
CA TYR A 48 -5.39 -0.24 17.66
C TYR A 48 -4.10 0.55 17.42
N PHE A 49 -3.99 1.77 17.92
CA PHE A 49 -2.90 2.70 17.61
C PHE A 49 -2.44 3.43 18.86
N GLU A 50 -1.16 3.41 19.14
CA GLU A 50 -0.56 4.14 20.27
C GLU A 50 -0.60 5.66 20.09
N GLY A 51 -0.71 6.14 18.84
CA GLY A 51 -0.76 7.54 18.51
C GLY A 51 -0.88 7.77 17.00
N LYS A 52 -0.81 9.03 16.59
CA LYS A 52 -0.92 9.45 15.18
C LYS A 52 0.21 8.85 14.32
N ASP A 53 1.42 8.77 14.85
CA ASP A 53 2.57 8.21 14.12
C ASP A 53 2.40 6.72 13.78
N ALA A 54 1.70 5.97 14.63
CA ALA A 54 1.40 4.56 14.35
C ALA A 54 0.50 4.38 13.12
N LEU A 55 -0.27 5.41 12.74
CA LEU A 55 -1.10 5.40 11.54
C LEU A 55 -0.28 5.49 10.24
N LEU A 56 0.92 6.08 10.25
CA LEU A 56 1.77 6.12 9.06
C LEU A 56 2.08 4.72 8.53
N GLY A 57 2.33 3.75 9.42
CA GLY A 57 2.53 2.36 9.04
C GLY A 57 1.31 1.68 8.40
N SER A 58 0.11 2.24 8.63
CA SER A 58 -1.14 1.69 8.11
C SER A 58 -1.39 1.93 6.61
N LEU A 59 -0.55 2.72 5.94
CA LEU A 59 -0.65 2.91 4.47
C LEU A 59 -0.55 1.58 3.73
N SER A 60 0.23 0.64 4.26
CA SER A 60 0.32 -0.71 3.71
C SER A 60 -1.04 -1.43 3.69
N TYR A 61 -1.93 -1.15 4.64
CA TYR A 61 -3.29 -1.68 4.67
C TYR A 61 -4.13 -1.13 3.51
N LEU A 62 -4.06 0.18 3.25
CA LEU A 62 -4.77 0.79 2.12
C LEU A 62 -4.25 0.27 0.77
N PHE A 63 -2.95 0.04 0.66
CA PHE A 63 -2.38 -0.60 -0.52
C PHE A 63 -2.92 -2.02 -0.71
N ASP A 64 -3.01 -2.80 0.35
CA ASP A 64 -3.55 -4.16 0.28
C ASP A 64 -5.05 -4.17 -0.09
N GLU A 65 -5.86 -3.23 0.43
CA GLU A 65 -7.25 -3.08 -0.02
C GLU A 65 -7.35 -2.74 -1.51
N LYS A 66 -6.45 -1.86 -2.01
CA LYS A 66 -6.39 -1.55 -3.44
C LYS A 66 -6.02 -2.79 -4.26
N TYR A 67 -5.07 -3.60 -3.84
CA TYR A 67 -4.73 -4.85 -4.53
C TYR A 67 -5.88 -5.85 -4.56
N VAL A 68 -6.69 -5.96 -3.50
CA VAL A 68 -7.90 -6.79 -3.48
C VAL A 68 -8.92 -6.31 -4.52
N GLU A 69 -9.11 -5.00 -4.66
CA GLU A 69 -9.96 -4.41 -5.70
C GLU A 69 -9.42 -4.73 -7.10
N LEU A 70 -8.13 -4.46 -7.34
CA LEU A 70 -7.49 -4.63 -8.64
C LEU A 70 -7.47 -6.09 -9.11
N GLU A 71 -7.38 -7.06 -8.18
CA GLU A 71 -7.41 -8.47 -8.51
C GLU A 71 -8.66 -8.87 -9.30
N THR A 72 -9.79 -8.23 -9.04
CA THR A 72 -11.05 -8.54 -9.74
C THR A 72 -11.00 -8.27 -11.25
N HIS A 73 -10.06 -7.44 -11.69
CA HIS A 73 -9.85 -7.06 -13.09
C HIS A 73 -8.71 -7.82 -13.79
N LEU A 74 -7.95 -8.65 -13.07
CA LEU A 74 -6.79 -9.34 -13.65
C LEU A 74 -7.15 -10.31 -14.77
N SER A 75 -8.38 -10.83 -14.80
CA SER A 75 -8.87 -11.69 -15.88
C SER A 75 -9.01 -10.98 -17.23
N GLU A 76 -8.98 -9.64 -17.26
CA GLU A 76 -9.03 -8.83 -18.48
C GLU A 76 -7.66 -8.82 -19.22
N TYR A 77 -6.59 -9.28 -18.56
CA TYR A 77 -5.23 -9.29 -19.08
C TYR A 77 -4.79 -10.71 -19.44
N GLU A 78 -4.31 -10.88 -20.66
CA GLU A 78 -3.95 -12.20 -21.21
C GLU A 78 -2.69 -12.78 -20.55
N THR A 79 -1.67 -11.93 -20.30
CA THR A 79 -0.38 -12.37 -19.78
C THR A 79 -0.14 -11.94 -18.34
N ASN A 80 0.66 -12.71 -17.61
CA ASN A 80 1.07 -12.36 -16.25
C ASN A 80 1.95 -11.11 -16.21
N TYR A 81 2.71 -10.84 -17.27
CA TYR A 81 3.44 -9.60 -17.44
C TYR A 81 2.49 -8.39 -17.46
N GLN A 82 1.43 -8.44 -18.29
CA GLN A 82 0.43 -7.37 -18.34
C GLN A 82 -0.26 -7.16 -17.00
N ARG A 83 -0.55 -8.22 -16.25
CA ARG A 83 -1.13 -8.17 -14.91
C ARG A 83 -0.23 -7.42 -13.93
N LEU A 84 1.09 -7.69 -13.94
CA LEU A 84 2.05 -6.96 -13.09
C LEU A 84 2.12 -5.47 -13.46
N ILE A 85 2.17 -5.14 -14.75
CA ILE A 85 2.17 -3.74 -15.22
C ILE A 85 0.88 -3.03 -14.78
N TYR A 86 -0.28 -3.65 -14.96
CA TYR A 86 -1.56 -3.08 -14.52
C TYR A 86 -1.58 -2.79 -13.01
N LEU A 87 -1.19 -3.76 -12.19
CA LEU A 87 -1.15 -3.58 -10.73
C LEU A 87 -0.23 -2.41 -10.33
N ASN A 88 0.94 -2.33 -10.95
CA ASN A 88 1.90 -1.25 -10.69
C ASN A 88 1.34 0.12 -11.10
N GLN A 89 0.80 0.25 -12.31
CA GLN A 89 0.23 1.50 -12.82
C GLN A 89 -0.92 2.00 -11.96
N GLU A 90 -1.83 1.12 -11.54
CA GLU A 90 -2.99 1.51 -10.74
C GLU A 90 -2.59 1.87 -9.30
N LEU A 91 -1.65 1.15 -8.68
CA LEU A 91 -1.13 1.53 -7.39
C LEU A 91 -0.40 2.88 -7.45
N PHE A 92 0.47 3.07 -8.42
CA PHE A 92 1.24 4.31 -8.59
C PHE A 92 0.33 5.49 -8.93
N SER A 93 -0.71 5.27 -9.74
CA SER A 93 -1.76 6.27 -9.99
C SER A 93 -2.50 6.66 -8.69
N MET A 94 -2.83 5.70 -7.85
CA MET A 94 -3.46 5.98 -6.55
C MET A 94 -2.50 6.79 -5.65
N ILE A 95 -1.24 6.42 -5.57
CA ILE A 95 -0.24 7.15 -4.77
C ILE A 95 -0.10 8.58 -5.27
N GLU A 96 0.10 8.78 -6.58
CA GLU A 96 0.30 10.08 -7.21
C GLU A 96 -0.90 11.04 -7.02
N ASN A 97 -2.12 10.49 -7.04
CA ASN A 97 -3.35 11.28 -6.95
C ASN A 97 -3.96 11.41 -5.54
N SER A 98 -3.60 10.53 -4.61
CA SER A 98 -4.30 10.43 -3.32
C SER A 98 -3.39 10.56 -2.10
N ILE A 99 -2.07 10.63 -2.29
CA ILE A 99 -1.12 10.70 -1.18
C ILE A 99 -0.20 11.89 -1.44
N SER A 100 -0.13 12.83 -0.47
CA SER A 100 0.83 13.93 -0.59
C SER A 100 2.27 13.43 -0.54
N LEU A 101 3.16 14.10 -1.26
CA LEU A 101 4.57 13.75 -1.32
C LEU A 101 5.21 13.75 0.07
N ASP A 102 4.89 14.77 0.90
CA ASP A 102 5.36 14.83 2.29
C ASP A 102 4.93 13.62 3.11
N LEU A 103 3.69 13.20 2.96
CA LEU A 103 3.14 12.06 3.69
C LEU A 103 3.81 10.73 3.27
N LEU A 104 4.05 10.56 1.96
CA LEU A 104 4.78 9.41 1.45
C LEU A 104 6.23 9.40 1.95
N ALA A 105 6.91 10.54 1.90
CA ALA A 105 8.28 10.69 2.39
C ALA A 105 8.38 10.37 3.89
N ARG A 106 7.44 10.83 4.71
CA ARG A 106 7.34 10.50 6.15
C ARG A 106 7.19 8.99 6.36
N LEU A 107 6.26 8.34 5.63
CA LEU A 107 6.11 6.88 5.69
C LEU A 107 7.43 6.18 5.38
N LEU A 108 8.05 6.49 4.25
CA LEU A 108 9.28 5.85 3.83
C LEU A 108 10.42 6.07 4.84
N SER A 109 10.54 7.29 5.41
CA SER A 109 11.50 7.62 6.46
C SER A 109 11.27 6.79 7.73
N THR A 110 10.01 6.63 8.16
CA THR A 110 9.70 5.80 9.34
C THR A 110 10.11 4.35 9.14
N GLN A 111 10.01 3.80 7.92
CA GLN A 111 10.47 2.44 7.62
C GLN A 111 11.99 2.26 7.79
N LEU A 112 12.76 3.33 7.66
CA LEU A 112 14.21 3.29 7.86
C LEU A 112 14.59 3.33 9.35
N ILE A 113 13.93 4.19 10.13
CA ILE A 113 14.30 4.46 11.53
C ILE A 113 13.60 3.55 12.54
N THR A 114 12.45 2.96 12.20
CA THR A 114 11.71 2.06 13.09
C THR A 114 12.53 0.81 13.40
N LYS A 115 12.68 0.50 14.69
CA LYS A 115 13.39 -0.71 15.16
C LYS A 115 12.49 -1.95 15.24
N GLY A 116 11.16 -1.77 15.18
CA GLY A 116 10.15 -2.84 15.23
C GLY A 116 9.81 -3.42 13.86
N GLU A 117 8.60 -3.97 13.76
CA GLU A 117 8.07 -4.52 12.51
C GLU A 117 7.96 -3.45 11.43
N LYS A 118 8.41 -3.81 10.23
CA LYS A 118 8.35 -2.95 9.05
C LYS A 118 7.20 -3.41 8.18
N HIS A 119 6.06 -2.76 8.31
CA HIS A 119 4.81 -3.16 7.64
C HIS A 119 4.94 -3.32 6.13
N LEU A 120 5.75 -2.51 5.46
CA LEU A 120 5.99 -2.65 4.02
C LEU A 120 6.75 -3.93 3.65
N LEU A 121 7.43 -4.58 4.60
CA LEU A 121 8.20 -5.81 4.39
C LEU A 121 7.48 -7.07 4.88
N ASP A 122 6.29 -6.94 5.49
CA ASP A 122 5.53 -8.09 5.98
C ASP A 122 5.08 -8.97 4.81
N ARG A 123 5.67 -10.17 4.72
CA ARG A 123 5.42 -11.13 3.65
C ARG A 123 4.04 -11.79 3.73
N ASN A 124 3.29 -11.61 4.81
CA ASN A 124 1.93 -12.10 4.97
C ASN A 124 0.90 -11.17 4.33
N ARG A 125 1.29 -9.97 3.93
CA ARG A 125 0.44 -9.02 3.24
C ARG A 125 -0.14 -9.61 1.96
N TYR A 126 -1.35 -9.14 1.61
CA TYR A 126 -2.05 -9.53 0.39
C TYR A 126 -1.22 -9.27 -0.87
N TYR A 127 -0.57 -8.12 -0.93
CA TYR A 127 0.41 -7.76 -1.96
C TYR A 127 1.38 -8.90 -2.30
N TYR A 128 2.09 -9.42 -1.30
CA TYR A 128 3.07 -10.48 -1.55
C TYR A 128 2.45 -11.82 -1.95
N LYS A 129 1.23 -12.12 -1.48
CA LYS A 129 0.49 -13.33 -1.88
C LYS A 129 0.07 -13.25 -3.34
N LEU A 130 -0.45 -12.08 -3.75
CA LEU A 130 -0.87 -11.82 -5.13
C LEU A 130 0.32 -11.90 -6.09
N LEU A 131 1.43 -11.22 -5.78
CA LEU A 131 2.64 -11.25 -6.61
C LEU A 131 3.18 -12.67 -6.77
N ARG A 132 3.26 -13.45 -5.67
CA ARG A 132 3.74 -14.85 -5.76
C ARG A 132 2.90 -15.68 -6.70
N ARG A 133 1.58 -15.53 -6.68
CA ARG A 133 0.68 -16.25 -7.58
C ARG A 133 0.93 -15.88 -9.04
N ILE A 134 0.94 -14.59 -9.36
CA ILE A 134 1.14 -14.11 -10.75
C ILE A 134 2.52 -14.53 -11.27
N ILE A 135 3.56 -14.41 -10.45
CA ILE A 135 4.92 -14.78 -10.87
C ILE A 135 5.06 -16.29 -11.05
N LEU A 136 4.45 -17.11 -10.18
CA LEU A 136 4.43 -18.55 -10.32
C LEU A 136 3.73 -18.98 -11.62
N GLU A 137 2.53 -18.46 -11.86
CA GLU A 137 1.78 -18.71 -13.11
C GLU A 137 2.59 -18.29 -14.35
N GLY A 138 3.26 -17.12 -14.28
CA GLY A 138 4.10 -16.64 -15.38
C GLY A 138 5.35 -17.52 -15.63
N GLN A 139 5.95 -18.12 -14.60
CA GLN A 139 7.02 -19.10 -14.76
C GLN A 139 6.50 -20.39 -15.39
N GLU A 140 5.35 -20.89 -14.95
CA GLU A 140 4.71 -22.10 -15.50
C GLU A 140 4.31 -21.93 -16.96
N GLN A 141 3.95 -20.71 -17.38
CA GLN A 141 3.59 -20.38 -18.75
C GLN A 141 4.79 -19.96 -19.62
N GLY A 142 5.99 -19.91 -19.05
CA GLY A 142 7.22 -19.52 -19.77
C GLY A 142 7.35 -18.01 -20.03
N GLU A 143 6.53 -17.18 -19.39
CA GLU A 143 6.61 -15.71 -19.51
C GLU A 143 7.77 -15.12 -18.68
N PHE A 144 8.10 -15.74 -17.55
CA PHE A 144 9.16 -15.29 -16.66
C PHE A 144 10.29 -16.29 -16.56
N ARG A 145 11.49 -15.77 -16.31
CA ARG A 145 12.71 -16.55 -16.11
C ARG A 145 12.56 -17.55 -14.94
N THR A 146 13.13 -18.71 -15.06
CA THR A 146 13.05 -19.81 -14.08
C THR A 146 14.36 -20.11 -13.36
N ASP A 147 15.43 -19.40 -13.69
CA ASP A 147 16.74 -19.49 -13.02
C ASP A 147 16.74 -18.77 -11.64
N LEU A 148 15.72 -17.97 -11.36
CA LEU A 148 15.43 -17.43 -10.06
C LEU A 148 14.12 -18.03 -9.51
N SER A 149 14.07 -18.27 -8.21
CA SER A 149 12.85 -18.73 -7.55
C SER A 149 11.76 -17.64 -7.57
N VAL A 150 10.50 -18.05 -7.46
CA VAL A 150 9.36 -17.12 -7.30
C VAL A 150 9.61 -16.10 -6.21
N ASN A 151 10.14 -16.51 -5.05
CA ASN A 151 10.40 -15.60 -3.94
C ASN A 151 11.49 -14.57 -4.24
N GLU A 152 12.50 -14.92 -5.02
CA GLU A 152 13.55 -13.99 -5.47
C GLU A 152 12.98 -12.96 -6.43
N LEU A 153 12.16 -13.38 -7.41
CA LEU A 153 11.51 -12.48 -8.35
C LEU A 153 10.54 -11.53 -7.63
N VAL A 154 9.71 -12.03 -6.70
CA VAL A 154 8.84 -11.19 -5.87
C VAL A 154 9.65 -10.17 -5.08
N LYS A 155 10.78 -10.57 -4.52
CA LYS A 155 11.66 -9.66 -3.76
C LYS A 155 12.25 -8.58 -4.66
N LEU A 156 12.73 -8.94 -5.84
CA LEU A 156 13.28 -7.99 -6.81
C LEU A 156 12.23 -6.98 -7.28
N TYR A 157 11.04 -7.45 -7.63
CA TYR A 157 9.91 -6.60 -8.00
C TYR A 157 9.57 -5.60 -6.89
N ALA A 158 9.39 -6.08 -5.66
CA ALA A 158 9.07 -5.22 -4.52
C ALA A 158 10.20 -4.23 -4.15
N ILE A 159 11.47 -4.58 -4.41
CA ILE A 159 12.60 -3.64 -4.25
C ILE A 159 12.51 -2.55 -5.32
N ALA A 160 12.25 -2.91 -6.58
CA ALA A 160 12.15 -1.95 -7.68
C ALA A 160 11.02 -0.94 -7.44
N GLU A 161 9.82 -1.40 -7.05
CA GLU A 161 8.72 -0.50 -6.71
C GLU A 161 9.07 0.46 -5.57
N ARG A 162 9.68 -0.04 -4.49
CA ARG A 162 10.10 0.84 -3.38
C ARG A 162 11.18 1.82 -3.79
N ALA A 163 12.14 1.39 -4.61
CA ALA A 163 13.18 2.27 -5.13
C ALA A 163 12.58 3.44 -5.93
N LEU A 164 11.61 3.16 -6.79
CA LEU A 164 10.90 4.19 -7.55
C LEU A 164 10.15 5.17 -6.63
N LEU A 165 9.49 4.69 -5.58
CA LEU A 165 8.83 5.56 -4.60
C LEU A 165 9.82 6.47 -3.88
N TYR A 166 10.98 5.94 -3.46
CA TYR A 166 12.04 6.74 -2.85
C TYR A 166 12.60 7.79 -3.81
N ASP A 167 12.91 7.39 -5.04
CA ASP A 167 13.43 8.29 -6.06
C ASP A 167 12.42 9.41 -6.38
N TRP A 168 11.15 9.05 -6.53
CA TRP A 168 10.07 10.02 -6.76
C TRP A 168 9.98 11.05 -5.64
N CYS A 169 10.13 10.63 -4.37
CA CYS A 169 10.17 11.54 -3.24
C CYS A 169 11.42 12.44 -3.28
N ILE A 170 12.59 11.90 -3.63
CA ILE A 170 13.84 12.67 -3.74
C ILE A 170 13.74 13.72 -4.84
N CYS A 171 13.10 13.37 -5.96
CA CYS A 171 12.87 14.27 -7.11
C CYS A 171 11.66 15.19 -6.93
N ASN A 172 11.08 15.30 -5.72
CA ASN A 172 9.91 16.15 -5.43
C ASN A 172 8.71 15.91 -6.36
N GLY A 173 8.53 14.69 -6.87
CA GLY A 173 7.41 14.35 -7.75
C GLY A 173 7.51 14.94 -9.15
N GLU A 174 8.72 15.24 -9.64
CA GLU A 174 8.95 15.92 -10.94
C GLU A 174 8.53 15.09 -12.16
N TYR A 175 8.31 13.79 -12.00
CA TYR A 175 7.86 12.92 -13.08
C TYR A 175 6.61 12.13 -12.71
N SER A 176 5.85 11.66 -13.72
CA SER A 176 4.70 10.79 -13.46
C SER A 176 5.17 9.42 -12.98
N LEU A 177 4.88 9.11 -11.73
CA LEU A 177 5.19 7.83 -11.12
C LEU A 177 4.53 6.67 -11.87
N LYS A 178 3.24 6.84 -12.25
CA LYS A 178 2.49 5.87 -13.03
C LYS A 178 3.17 5.51 -14.35
N SER A 179 3.60 6.53 -15.10
CA SER A 179 4.20 6.32 -16.41
C SER A 179 5.60 5.72 -16.34
N TYR A 180 6.40 6.16 -15.36
CA TYR A 180 7.77 5.71 -15.21
C TYR A 180 7.85 4.28 -14.62
N GLY A 181 6.95 3.93 -13.73
CA GLY A 181 6.92 2.61 -13.11
C GLY A 181 6.59 1.46 -14.06
N SER A 182 6.09 1.74 -15.26
CA SER A 182 5.75 0.75 -16.29
C SER A 182 6.80 0.60 -17.40
N THR A 183 7.91 1.31 -17.29
CA THR A 183 9.08 1.14 -18.18
C THR A 183 9.98 0.04 -17.68
#